data_c82ef7ecf64357c2b88a6623247e5f8c
#
_entry.id   c82ef7ecf64357c2b88a6623247e5f8c
#
_cell.length_a   1.000
_cell.length_b   1.000
_cell.length_c   1.000
_cell.angle_alpha   90.00
_cell.angle_beta   90.00
_cell.angle_gamma   90.00
#
_symmetry.space_group_name_H-M   'P 1'
#
loop_
_entity.id
_entity.type
_entity.pdbx_description
1 polymer ?
#
loop_
_entity_poly.entity_id
_entity_poly.type
_entity_poly.pdbx_seq_one_letter_code
_entity_poly.pdbx_strand_id
1 'polypeptide(L)'
;MKPIHLIAAISLGLSGFAFAADGHNHGHQHKPLHGGIVTEVKDMDYELVTKPEVIQLYLRDHGKPVDVTNVSAKLTILIGTEKQEIELKSAGQWLEAKGNFKVSGGKAVALVSFKGKSPVSVRFMLK
;
A
#
# COMPACT_ATOMS: atom_id res chain seq x y z
N MET A 1 41.28 39.74 5.31
CA MET A 1 40.86 39.34 5.07
C MET A 1 40.17 38.77 4.90
N LYS A 2 39.95 38.67 4.82
CA LYS A 2 39.35 38.05 4.48
C LYS A 2 38.48 37.37 4.41
N PRO A 3 38.47 37.35 4.49
CA PRO A 3 37.68 36.63 4.28
C PRO A 3 36.87 36.14 4.11
N ILE A 4 37.01 36.06 4.02
CA ILE A 4 36.28 35.46 3.83
C ILE A 4 35.48 34.82 3.66
N HIS A 5 35.72 34.88 3.75
CA HIS A 5 34.97 34.14 3.62
C HIS A 5 34.17 33.52 3.52
N LEU A 6 34.25 33.59 3.50
CA LEU A 6 33.49 32.95 3.46
C LEU A 6 32.59 32.42 3.30
N ILE A 7 32.76 32.48 3.25
CA ILE A 7 31.95 31.90 3.13
C ILE A 7 31.15 31.26 2.88
N ALA A 8 31.39 31.27 2.79
CA ALA A 8 30.65 30.50 2.55
C ALA A 8 29.91 29.85 2.48
N ALA A 9 30.12 29.97 2.52
CA ALA A 9 29.44 29.19 2.44
C ALA A 9 28.56 28.66 2.30
N ILE A 10 28.74 28.73 2.19
CA ILE A 10 27.96 28.11 2.11
C ILE A 10 27.05 27.58 1.92
N SER A 11 27.16 27.66 1.87
CA SER A 11 26.32 27.01 1.82
C SER A 11 25.54 26.45 1.65
N LEU A 12 25.80 26.33 1.51
CA LEU A 12 24.99 25.67 1.45
C LEU A 12 24.24 25.11 1.36
N GLY A 13 24.53 25.19 1.41
CA GLY A 13 23.85 24.48 1.58
C GLY A 13 23.08 24.07 1.33
N LEU A 14 23.24 23.93 1.31
CA LEU A 14 22.44 23.35 1.30
C LEU A 14 21.65 22.88 0.96
N SER A 15 22.05 22.95 0.95
CA SER A 15 21.26 22.30 0.81
C SER A 15 20.54 21.79 0.59
N GLY A 16 20.94 21.85 0.56
CA GLY A 16 20.24 21.21 0.58
C GLY A 16 19.55 20.75 0.27
N PHE A 17 19.79 20.52 0.25
CA PHE A 17 19.03 19.93 0.19
C PHE A 17 18.31 19.50 -0.09
N ALA A 18 18.67 19.59 -0.02
CA ALA A 18 17.97 18.99 -0.11
C ALA A 18 17.16 18.55 -0.39
N PHE A 19 17.42 18.23 -0.55
CA PHE A 19 16.58 17.62 -0.68
C PHE A 19 15.86 17.11 -0.90
N ALA A 20 16.13 17.05 -0.83
CA ALA A 20 15.47 16.37 -0.95
C ALA A 20 14.66 15.90 -1.14
N ALA A 21 14.91 15.89 -1.20
CA ALA A 21 14.18 15.30 -1.34
C ALA A 21 13.36 14.93 -1.65
N ASP A 22 13.66 14.78 -1.83
CA ASP A 22 12.90 14.24 -2.18
C ASP A 22 12.22 13.71 -2.57
N GLY A 23 12.41 13.82 -2.61
CA GLY A 23 11.90 13.12 -2.92
C GLY A 23 11.31 12.75 -3.37
N HIS A 24 11.48 12.61 -3.53
CA HIS A 24 10.92 12.04 -4.05
C HIS A 24 10.23 11.54 -4.40
N ASN A 25 10.45 11.51 -4.28
CA ASN A 25 9.80 10.83 -4.72
C ASN A 25 9.26 10.50 -5.21
N HIS A 26 9.59 10.54 -5.39
CA HIS A 26 9.15 10.20 -6.15
C HIS A 26 8.47 9.63 -7.03
N GLY A 27 8.61 9.67 -7.54
CA GLY A 27 7.91 9.28 -8.70
C GLY A 27 7.16 7.98 -8.70
N HIS A 28 6.97 7.44 -7.59
CA HIS A 28 6.25 6.17 -7.50
C HIS A 28 4.79 6.37 -7.77
N GLN A 29 4.25 5.48 -8.63
CA GLN A 29 2.86 5.53 -9.00
C GLN A 29 2.06 4.67 -8.02
N HIS A 30 1.57 5.30 -6.97
CA HIS A 30 0.72 4.62 -6.01
C HIS A 30 -0.74 4.83 -6.36
N LYS A 31 -1.01 4.85 -7.65
CA LYS A 31 -2.37 5.07 -8.13
C LYS A 31 -3.13 3.76 -8.21
N PRO A 32 -4.42 3.78 -7.87
CA PRO A 32 -5.23 2.60 -8.11
C PRO A 32 -5.34 2.33 -9.61
N LEU A 33 -5.13 1.09 -9.98
CA LEU A 33 -5.27 0.66 -11.37
C LEU A 33 -6.58 -0.08 -11.61
N HIS A 34 -7.29 -0.40 -10.54
CA HIS A 34 -8.52 -1.19 -10.61
C HIS A 34 -9.66 -0.52 -9.87
N GLY A 35 -9.54 0.78 -9.63
CA GLY A 35 -10.58 1.53 -8.96
C GLY A 35 -10.65 1.32 -7.46
N GLY A 36 -9.61 0.77 -6.87
CA GLY A 36 -9.58 0.48 -5.44
C GLY A 36 -8.83 1.51 -4.64
N ILE A 37 -8.39 1.11 -3.46
CA ILE A 37 -7.63 1.93 -2.53
C ILE A 37 -6.24 1.33 -2.41
N VAL A 38 -5.21 2.16 -2.58
CA VAL A 38 -3.83 1.69 -2.57
C VAL A 38 -3.17 2.05 -1.25
N THR A 39 -2.48 1.10 -0.67
CA THR A 39 -1.61 1.30 0.48
C THR A 39 -0.25 0.71 0.16
N GLU A 40 0.79 1.48 0.41
CA GLU A 40 2.16 1.00 0.22
C GLU A 40 2.74 0.49 1.54
N VAL A 41 3.35 -0.69 1.50
CA VAL A 41 4.09 -1.24 2.63
C VAL A 41 5.37 -1.85 2.09
N LYS A 42 6.51 -1.38 2.56
CA LYS A 42 7.84 -1.91 2.19
C LYS A 42 8.03 -1.98 0.68
N ASP A 43 7.72 -0.88 0.02
CA ASP A 43 7.89 -0.69 -1.43
C ASP A 43 6.96 -1.55 -2.28
N MET A 44 5.99 -2.20 -1.67
CA MET A 44 4.95 -2.90 -2.42
C MET A 44 3.64 -2.15 -2.31
N ASP A 45 2.92 -2.10 -3.41
CA ASP A 45 1.59 -1.51 -3.45
C ASP A 45 0.54 -2.61 -3.30
N TYR A 46 -0.39 -2.37 -2.40
CA TYR A 46 -1.54 -3.25 -2.18
C TYR A 46 -2.78 -2.46 -2.55
N GLU A 47 -3.51 -2.93 -3.54
CA GLU A 47 -4.75 -2.26 -3.95
C GLU A 47 -5.94 -3.11 -3.59
N LEU A 48 -6.79 -2.58 -2.71
CA LEU A 48 -7.99 -3.27 -2.25
C LEU A 48 -9.19 -2.76 -3.02
N VAL A 49 -9.88 -3.66 -3.68
CA VAL A 49 -11.13 -3.36 -4.40
C VAL A 49 -12.25 -4.02 -3.63
N THR A 50 -13.20 -3.21 -3.16
CA THR A 50 -14.31 -3.73 -2.35
C THR A 50 -15.64 -3.48 -3.05
N LYS A 51 -16.38 -4.55 -3.23
CA LYS A 51 -17.74 -4.51 -3.76
C LYS A 51 -18.61 -5.43 -2.89
N PRO A 52 -19.93 -5.22 -2.86
CA PRO A 52 -20.75 -6.06 -1.99
C PRO A 52 -20.63 -7.56 -2.27
N GLU A 53 -20.38 -7.95 -3.52
CA GLU A 53 -20.34 -9.37 -3.90
C GLU A 53 -18.95 -9.92 -4.11
N VAL A 54 -17.92 -9.06 -4.13
CA VAL A 54 -16.55 -9.53 -4.37
C VAL A 54 -15.55 -8.54 -3.79
N ILE A 55 -14.49 -9.10 -3.20
CA ILE A 55 -13.37 -8.31 -2.70
C ILE A 55 -12.12 -8.85 -3.36
N GLN A 56 -11.28 -7.94 -3.89
CA GLN A 56 -10.06 -8.30 -4.58
C GLN A 56 -8.90 -7.52 -4.01
N LEU A 57 -7.75 -8.15 -3.94
CA LEU A 57 -6.51 -7.50 -3.48
C LEU A 57 -5.44 -7.74 -4.55
N TYR A 58 -4.93 -6.65 -5.09
CA TYR A 58 -3.89 -6.67 -6.11
C TYR A 58 -2.58 -6.24 -5.48
N LEU A 59 -1.51 -6.97 -5.78
CA LEU A 59 -0.18 -6.70 -5.26
C LEU A 59 0.75 -6.32 -6.40
N ARG A 60 1.49 -5.23 -6.22
CA ARG A 60 2.47 -4.76 -7.19
C ARG A 60 3.78 -4.45 -6.49
N ASP A 61 4.87 -4.87 -7.09
CA ASP A 61 6.22 -4.58 -6.62
C ASP A 61 6.87 -3.68 -7.65
N HIS A 62 7.13 -2.43 -7.28
CA HIS A 62 7.68 -1.42 -8.20
C HIS A 62 6.85 -1.30 -9.47
N GLY A 63 5.52 -1.34 -9.31
CA GLY A 63 4.58 -1.19 -10.40
C GLY A 63 4.31 -2.45 -11.21
N LYS A 64 4.94 -3.56 -10.88
CA LYS A 64 4.76 -4.82 -11.60
C LYS A 64 3.91 -5.78 -10.78
N PRO A 65 3.01 -6.52 -11.41
CA PRO A 65 2.21 -7.50 -10.68
C PRO A 65 3.08 -8.55 -10.00
N VAL A 66 2.68 -8.91 -8.79
CA VAL A 66 3.35 -9.96 -8.01
C VAL A 66 2.66 -11.28 -8.27
N ASP A 67 3.46 -12.36 -8.39
CA ASP A 67 2.90 -13.71 -8.47
C ASP A 67 2.28 -14.05 -7.12
N VAL A 68 0.97 -14.26 -7.10
CA VAL A 68 0.23 -14.52 -5.87
C VAL A 68 -0.16 -15.98 -5.68
N THR A 69 0.44 -16.89 -6.45
CA THR A 69 0.12 -18.31 -6.39
C THR A 69 0.24 -18.86 -4.96
N ASN A 70 1.26 -18.43 -4.24
CA ASN A 70 1.49 -18.90 -2.86
C ASN A 70 1.27 -17.78 -1.85
N VAL A 71 0.28 -16.92 -2.13
CA VAL A 71 -0.06 -15.81 -1.27
C VAL A 71 -1.52 -15.96 -0.86
N SER A 72 -1.82 -15.62 0.38
CA SER A 72 -3.19 -15.55 0.88
C SER A 72 -3.29 -14.34 1.78
N ALA A 73 -4.52 -13.94 2.10
CA ALA A 73 -4.71 -12.83 3.01
C ALA A 73 -5.96 -13.05 3.85
N LYS A 74 -5.90 -12.52 5.06
CA LYS A 74 -7.07 -12.46 5.92
C LYS A 74 -7.43 -11.00 6.07
N LEU A 75 -8.59 -10.63 5.57
CA LEU A 75 -9.06 -9.25 5.60
C LEU A 75 -10.06 -9.08 6.72
N THR A 76 -9.85 -8.08 7.56
CA THR A 76 -10.80 -7.70 8.59
C THR A 76 -11.36 -6.34 8.21
N ILE A 77 -12.68 -6.25 8.05
CA ILE A 77 -13.37 -4.99 7.78
C ILE A 77 -14.12 -4.58 9.03
N LEU A 78 -13.91 -3.35 9.46
CA LEU A 78 -14.58 -2.80 10.63
C LEU A 78 -15.38 -1.57 10.20
N ILE A 79 -16.71 -1.67 10.32
CA ILE A 79 -17.63 -0.58 10.00
C ILE A 79 -18.47 -0.31 11.24
N GLY A 80 -18.21 0.84 11.89
CA GLY A 80 -18.83 1.10 13.19
C GLY A 80 -18.38 0.06 14.18
N THR A 81 -19.32 -0.71 14.72
CA THR A 81 -19.02 -1.80 15.64
C THR A 81 -19.07 -3.17 14.98
N GLU A 82 -19.36 -3.20 13.68
CA GLU A 82 -19.45 -4.47 12.96
C GLU A 82 -18.11 -4.86 12.40
N LYS A 83 -17.74 -6.12 12.64
CA LYS A 83 -16.48 -6.68 12.18
C LYS A 83 -16.76 -7.86 11.25
N GLN A 84 -16.12 -7.86 10.10
CA GLN A 84 -16.20 -8.96 9.15
C GLN A 84 -14.80 -9.51 8.91
N GLU A 85 -14.65 -10.82 8.97
CA GLU A 85 -13.38 -11.48 8.67
C GLU A 85 -13.55 -12.29 7.40
N ILE A 86 -12.67 -12.04 6.43
CA ILE A 86 -12.81 -12.56 5.09
C ILE A 86 -11.48 -13.13 4.66
N GLU A 87 -11.49 -14.37 4.15
CA GLU A 87 -10.27 -14.96 3.59
C GLU A 87 -10.19 -14.71 2.11
N LEU A 88 -9.06 -14.15 1.68
CA LEU A 88 -8.78 -13.91 0.28
C LEU A 88 -7.81 -14.97 -0.20
N LYS A 89 -8.14 -15.59 -1.32
CA LYS A 89 -7.34 -16.66 -1.90
C LYS A 89 -6.91 -16.29 -3.31
N SER A 90 -5.83 -16.89 -3.74
CA SER A 90 -5.32 -16.67 -5.09
C SER A 90 -6.39 -17.00 -6.13
N ALA A 91 -6.62 -16.06 -7.04
CA ALA A 91 -7.60 -16.20 -8.11
C ALA A 91 -6.96 -15.76 -9.42
N GLY A 92 -5.83 -16.38 -9.76
CA GLY A 92 -5.07 -16.00 -10.94
C GLY A 92 -4.00 -15.00 -10.55
N GLN A 93 -4.18 -13.72 -10.91
CA GLN A 93 -3.18 -12.70 -10.68
C GLN A 93 -3.51 -11.77 -9.51
N TRP A 94 -4.53 -12.10 -8.74
CA TRP A 94 -4.93 -11.32 -7.56
C TRP A 94 -5.52 -12.26 -6.54
N LEU A 95 -5.74 -11.73 -5.33
CA LEU A 95 -6.44 -12.46 -4.27
C LEU A 95 -7.89 -12.04 -4.27
N GLU A 96 -8.79 -12.96 -3.95
CA GLU A 96 -10.21 -12.70 -4.10
C GLU A 96 -11.03 -13.47 -3.08
N ALA A 97 -12.17 -12.88 -2.71
CA ALA A 97 -13.22 -13.56 -1.98
C ALA A 97 -14.56 -13.15 -2.56
N LYS A 98 -15.46 -14.09 -2.70
CA LYS A 98 -16.83 -13.82 -3.15
C LYS A 98 -17.79 -14.08 -2.02
N GLY A 99 -18.82 -13.29 -1.94
CA GLY A 99 -19.79 -13.43 -0.86
C GLY A 99 -20.74 -12.27 -0.83
N ASN A 100 -21.09 -11.86 0.37
CA ASN A 100 -22.01 -10.76 0.60
C ASN A 100 -21.42 -9.92 1.71
N PHE A 101 -20.85 -8.78 1.34
CA PHE A 101 -20.04 -7.98 2.24
C PHE A 101 -20.61 -6.57 2.41
N LYS A 102 -20.43 -6.01 3.61
CA LYS A 102 -20.64 -4.59 3.84
C LYS A 102 -19.31 -3.89 3.61
N VAL A 103 -19.29 -2.93 2.70
CA VAL A 103 -18.02 -2.35 2.26
C VAL A 103 -18.00 -0.83 2.25
N SER A 104 -19.04 -0.17 2.74
CA SER A 104 -19.13 1.30 2.73
C SER A 104 -18.61 1.88 4.03
N GLY A 105 -17.59 2.73 3.92
CA GLY A 105 -17.00 3.39 5.08
C GLY A 105 -16.17 2.44 5.92
N GLY A 106 -15.62 2.95 7.00
CA GLY A 106 -14.87 2.13 7.94
C GLY A 106 -13.43 1.91 7.55
N LYS A 107 -12.86 0.84 8.10
CA LYS A 107 -11.44 0.51 7.92
C LYS A 107 -11.31 -0.96 7.59
N ALA A 108 -10.20 -1.28 6.93
CA ALA A 108 -9.87 -2.67 6.66
C ALA A 108 -8.40 -2.91 6.98
N VAL A 109 -8.11 -4.10 7.48
CA VAL A 109 -6.73 -4.55 7.68
C VAL A 109 -6.59 -5.89 7.00
N ALA A 110 -5.62 -5.96 6.09
CA ALA A 110 -5.29 -7.21 5.42
C ALA A 110 -4.02 -7.77 6.02
N LEU A 111 -4.08 -8.99 6.51
CA LEU A 111 -2.90 -9.72 6.95
C LEU A 111 -2.50 -10.62 5.81
N VAL A 112 -1.44 -10.23 5.10
CA VAL A 112 -1.03 -10.89 3.87
C VAL A 112 0.10 -11.86 4.17
N SER A 113 -0.10 -13.12 3.80
CA SER A 113 0.85 -14.19 4.08
C SER A 113 1.53 -14.63 2.80
N PHE A 114 2.84 -14.49 2.77
CA PHE A 114 3.69 -14.99 1.69
C PHE A 114 4.37 -16.26 2.17
N LYS A 115 4.41 -17.28 1.32
CA LYS A 115 5.00 -18.55 1.70
C LYS A 115 6.43 -18.36 2.20
N GLY A 116 6.71 -18.91 3.39
CA GLY A 116 8.03 -18.87 3.98
C GLY A 116 8.42 -17.54 4.60
N LYS A 117 7.48 -16.60 4.74
CA LYS A 117 7.76 -15.29 5.31
C LYS A 117 6.73 -14.93 6.37
N SER A 118 7.09 -13.97 7.21
CA SER A 118 6.17 -13.45 8.21
C SER A 118 5.06 -12.65 7.54
N PRO A 119 3.83 -12.71 8.07
CA PRO A 119 2.72 -11.95 7.48
C PRO A 119 2.97 -10.44 7.52
N VAL A 120 2.38 -9.75 6.55
CA VAL A 120 2.46 -8.30 6.45
C VAL A 120 1.07 -7.72 6.70
N SER A 121 1.01 -6.73 7.58
CA SER A 121 -0.24 -6.05 7.92
C SER A 121 -0.39 -4.81 7.05
N VAL A 122 -1.49 -4.71 6.33
CA VAL A 122 -1.76 -3.62 5.40
C VAL A 122 -3.10 -2.99 5.76
N ARG A 123 -3.13 -1.69 5.95
CA ARG A 123 -4.33 -0.97 6.41
C ARG A 123 -4.92 -0.13 5.29
N PHE A 124 -6.24 -0.10 5.26
CA PHE A 124 -6.98 0.67 4.27
C PHE A 124 -8.08 1.47 4.95
N MET A 125 -8.30 2.69 4.46
CA MET A 125 -9.45 3.49 4.87
C MET A 125 -10.49 3.38 3.77
N LEU A 126 -11.62 2.77 4.07
CA LEU A 126 -12.70 2.56 3.09
C LEU A 126 -13.51 3.84 2.91
N LYS A 127 -14.01 4.04 1.71
CA LYS A 127 -14.83 5.23 1.39
C LYS A 127 -16.30 4.97 1.57
#